data_f59fa7c487d8185521ad153e678c3aeb
#
_entry.id   f59fa7c487d8185521ad153e678c3aeb
#
_cell.length_a   1.000
_cell.length_b   1.000
_cell.length_c   1.000
_cell.angle_alpha   90.00
_cell.angle_beta   90.00
_cell.angle_gamma   90.00
#
_symmetry.space_group_name_H-M   'P 1'
#
loop_
_entity.id
_entity.type
_entity.pdbx_description
1 polymer ?
#
loop_
_entity_poly.entity_id
_entity_poly.type
_entity_poly.pdbx_seq_one_letter_code
_entity_poly.pdbx_strand_id
1 'polypeptide(L)'
;YVQRDENFDLDIDEAKRHYDEQTKILFVTSPNNPTGNIASTSDIEELLQLDLIVVVDEAYYEFSGCTVQDLTSQYKNLIVLRTMSKWAGLAGLRVGYGIMHPEIARYLMEIKPPYNVNVAGEAALLASLEDSKYLLSNVNLIIDERQRMYSLLQDILGVTPWPSKGNYILCEFSENEAERVYEG
;
A
#
# COMPACT_ATOMS: atom_id res chain seq x y z
N TYR A 1 4.54 13.53 -10.97
CA TYR A 1 5.17 12.50 -10.14
C TYR A 1 6.20 13.17 -9.25
N VAL A 2 6.22 12.79 -7.96
CA VAL A 2 7.22 13.21 -6.98
C VAL A 2 8.12 12.02 -6.71
N GLN A 3 9.43 12.23 -6.78
CA GLN A 3 10.40 11.19 -6.46
C GLN A 3 10.52 11.06 -4.94
N ARG A 4 10.78 9.85 -4.46
CA ARG A 4 11.15 9.60 -3.08
C ARG A 4 12.64 9.93 -2.88
N ASP A 5 13.05 10.14 -1.66
CA ASP A 5 14.46 10.40 -1.34
C ASP A 5 15.36 9.15 -1.53
N GLU A 6 16.62 9.25 -1.20
CA GLU A 6 17.60 8.16 -1.33
C GLU A 6 17.29 6.92 -0.46
N ASN A 7 16.47 7.09 0.58
CA ASN A 7 15.98 6.00 1.45
C ASN A 7 14.59 5.52 1.03
N PHE A 8 14.07 6.01 -0.09
CA PHE A 8 12.72 5.81 -0.57
C PHE A 8 11.62 6.35 0.34
N ASP A 9 11.93 7.29 1.25
CA ASP A 9 10.94 7.97 2.06
C ASP A 9 10.23 9.08 1.28
N LEU A 10 9.07 9.53 1.77
CA LEU A 10 8.33 10.62 1.15
C LEU A 10 9.10 11.94 1.31
N ASP A 11 9.37 12.63 0.20
CA ASP A 11 9.82 14.02 0.23
C ASP A 11 8.60 14.95 0.23
N ILE A 12 8.20 15.38 1.44
CA ILE A 12 7.02 16.22 1.64
C ILE A 12 7.25 17.62 1.05
N ASP A 13 8.46 18.15 1.16
CA ASP A 13 8.80 19.46 0.59
C ASP A 13 8.75 19.42 -0.93
N GLU A 14 9.23 18.33 -1.54
CA GLU A 14 9.14 18.13 -2.97
C GLU A 14 7.68 17.97 -3.43
N ALA A 15 6.86 17.23 -2.67
CA ALA A 15 5.44 17.11 -2.93
C ALA A 15 4.73 18.48 -2.91
N LYS A 16 5.05 19.32 -1.95
CA LYS A 16 4.52 20.68 -1.84
C LYS A 16 4.99 21.59 -2.98
N ARG A 17 6.24 21.46 -3.42
CA ARG A 17 6.75 22.21 -4.57
C ARG A 17 6.04 21.88 -5.88
N HIS A 18 5.57 20.64 -6.03
CA HIS A 18 4.83 20.19 -7.21
C HIS A 18 3.31 20.42 -7.12
N TYR A 19 2.81 20.82 -5.95
CA TYR A 19 1.41 21.15 -5.76
C TYR A 19 1.07 22.51 -6.39
N ASP A 20 -0.04 22.55 -7.14
CA ASP A 20 -0.62 23.77 -7.72
C ASP A 20 -2.16 23.71 -7.68
N GLU A 21 -2.82 24.79 -8.13
CA GLU A 21 -4.30 24.88 -8.16
C GLU A 21 -4.96 23.82 -9.06
N GLN A 22 -4.25 23.20 -9.98
CA GLN A 22 -4.76 22.15 -10.86
C GLN A 22 -4.64 20.76 -10.23
N THR A 23 -3.80 20.62 -9.21
CA THR A 23 -3.61 19.37 -8.48
C THR A 23 -4.84 19.09 -7.62
N LYS A 24 -5.57 18.01 -7.90
CA LYS A 24 -6.82 17.66 -7.19
C LYS A 24 -6.69 16.41 -6.33
N ILE A 25 -5.80 15.51 -6.69
CA ILE A 25 -5.62 14.24 -5.98
C ILE A 25 -4.13 13.93 -5.89
N LEU A 26 -3.70 13.50 -4.70
CA LEU A 26 -2.37 12.98 -4.44
C LEU A 26 -2.48 11.51 -3.98
N PHE A 27 -1.79 10.61 -4.67
CA PHE A 27 -1.70 9.20 -4.27
C PHE A 27 -0.40 8.95 -3.50
N VAL A 28 -0.52 8.30 -2.34
CA VAL A 28 0.59 7.83 -1.51
C VAL A 28 0.44 6.34 -1.28
N THR A 29 1.42 5.54 -1.69
CA THR A 29 1.44 4.10 -1.39
C THR A 29 2.17 3.83 -0.07
N SER A 30 1.53 3.12 0.88
CA SER A 30 2.07 2.83 2.21
C SER A 30 1.48 1.52 2.79
N PRO A 31 2.24 0.42 2.85
CA PRO A 31 3.62 0.23 2.37
C PRO A 31 3.80 0.43 0.88
N ASN A 32 4.94 1.03 0.48
CA ASN A 32 5.23 1.28 -0.92
C ASN A 32 5.72 0.04 -1.65
N ASN A 33 5.25 -0.19 -2.86
CA ASN A 33 5.78 -1.20 -3.75
C ASN A 33 6.62 -0.51 -4.86
N PRO A 34 7.92 -0.83 -5.03
CA PRO A 34 8.59 -2.06 -4.55
C PRO A 34 9.42 -1.88 -3.26
N THR A 35 9.53 -0.71 -2.67
CA THR A 35 10.54 -0.39 -1.65
C THR A 35 10.20 -0.91 -0.24
N GLY A 36 8.92 -1.13 0.06
CA GLY A 36 8.46 -1.77 1.30
C GLY A 36 8.38 -0.85 2.52
N ASN A 37 8.81 0.42 2.42
CA ASN A 37 8.72 1.39 3.50
C ASN A 37 7.30 1.99 3.63
N ILE A 38 7.01 2.59 4.77
CA ILE A 38 5.72 3.21 5.10
C ILE A 38 5.85 4.72 5.24
N ALA A 39 4.79 5.43 4.85
CA ALA A 39 4.65 6.84 5.18
C ALA A 39 4.33 7.00 6.67
N SER A 40 4.93 7.98 7.32
CA SER A 40 4.57 8.30 8.69
C SER A 40 3.19 8.96 8.78
N THR A 41 2.53 8.84 9.93
CA THR A 41 1.26 9.52 10.16
C THR A 41 1.41 11.04 10.04
N SER A 42 2.53 11.59 10.54
CA SER A 42 2.83 13.03 10.44
C SER A 42 2.98 13.51 9.00
N ASP A 43 3.62 12.71 8.12
CA ASP A 43 3.76 13.06 6.70
C ASP A 43 2.38 13.12 6.02
N ILE A 44 1.52 12.15 6.33
CA ILE A 44 0.16 12.15 5.79
C ILE A 44 -0.65 13.33 6.33
N GLU A 45 -0.56 13.65 7.63
CA GLU A 45 -1.24 14.82 8.22
C GLU A 45 -0.76 16.13 7.57
N GLU A 46 0.51 16.23 7.23
CA GLU A 46 1.08 17.41 6.56
C GLU A 46 0.56 17.56 5.12
N LEU A 47 0.44 16.46 4.38
CA LEU A 47 -0.16 16.45 3.04
C LEU A 47 -1.66 16.76 3.07
N LEU A 48 -2.37 16.37 4.13
CA LEU A 48 -3.80 16.65 4.32
C LEU A 48 -4.12 18.13 4.58
N GLN A 49 -3.11 18.97 4.84
CA GLN A 49 -3.29 20.42 4.92
C GLN A 49 -3.41 21.09 3.54
N LEU A 50 -3.07 20.39 2.47
CA LEU A 50 -3.20 20.89 1.09
C LEU A 50 -4.67 20.82 0.64
N ASP A 51 -5.08 21.74 -0.25
CA ASP A 51 -6.44 21.76 -0.82
C ASP A 51 -6.61 20.73 -1.95
N LEU A 52 -6.44 19.46 -1.59
CA LEU A 52 -6.58 18.31 -2.47
C LEU A 52 -7.06 17.07 -1.70
N ILE A 53 -7.46 16.03 -2.42
CA ILE A 53 -7.76 14.72 -1.84
C ILE A 53 -6.46 13.91 -1.74
N VAL A 54 -6.12 13.44 -0.54
CA VAL A 54 -5.03 12.49 -0.32
C VAL A 54 -5.60 11.07 -0.34
N VAL A 55 -5.08 10.23 -1.22
CA VAL A 55 -5.43 8.81 -1.33
C VAL A 55 -4.26 7.98 -0.85
N VAL A 56 -4.40 7.33 0.28
CA VAL A 56 -3.38 6.42 0.82
C VAL A 56 -3.72 4.99 0.42
N ASP A 57 -2.88 4.39 -0.42
CA ASP A 57 -3.01 3.00 -0.84
C ASP A 57 -2.34 2.08 0.20
N GLU A 58 -3.17 1.44 1.02
CA GLU A 58 -2.77 0.49 2.06
C GLU A 58 -2.95 -0.98 1.60
N ALA A 59 -2.68 -1.28 0.34
CA ALA A 59 -2.83 -2.64 -0.21
C ALA A 59 -2.02 -3.71 0.54
N TYR A 60 -1.03 -3.31 1.32
CA TYR A 60 -0.18 -4.20 2.14
C TYR A 60 -0.35 -3.98 3.65
N TYR A 61 -1.46 -3.37 4.08
CA TYR A 61 -1.76 -3.07 5.48
C TYR A 61 -1.60 -4.28 6.39
N GLU A 62 -2.17 -5.42 6.01
CA GLU A 62 -2.19 -6.62 6.86
C GLU A 62 -0.78 -7.17 7.13
N PHE A 63 0.20 -6.89 6.26
CA PHE A 63 1.61 -7.27 6.44
C PHE A 63 2.41 -6.28 7.27
N SER A 64 1.95 -5.03 7.36
CA SER A 64 2.63 -3.94 8.08
C SER A 64 2.06 -3.71 9.47
N GLY A 65 0.74 -3.87 9.62
CA GLY A 65 -0.02 -3.47 10.79
C GLY A 65 -0.14 -1.94 10.96
N CYS A 66 0.36 -1.15 10.00
CA CYS A 66 0.37 0.32 10.07
C CYS A 66 -0.73 0.89 9.18
N THR A 67 -1.52 1.84 9.70
CA THR A 67 -2.64 2.46 9.00
C THR A 67 -2.85 3.89 9.43
N VAL A 68 -3.38 4.68 8.50
CA VAL A 68 -3.87 6.05 8.77
C VAL A 68 -5.41 6.14 8.73
N GLN A 69 -6.10 5.01 8.74
CA GLN A 69 -7.56 4.97 8.62
C GLN A 69 -8.29 5.82 9.68
N ASP A 70 -7.76 5.92 10.89
CA ASP A 70 -8.40 6.67 11.98
C ASP A 70 -8.46 8.18 11.69
N LEU A 71 -7.54 8.68 10.85
CA LEU A 71 -7.55 10.06 10.39
C LEU A 71 -8.76 10.37 9.49
N THR A 72 -9.42 9.39 8.90
CA THR A 72 -10.64 9.63 8.06
C THR A 72 -11.80 10.22 8.86
N SER A 73 -11.79 10.08 10.20
CA SER A 73 -12.75 10.72 11.09
C SER A 73 -12.46 12.19 11.34
N GLN A 74 -11.22 12.64 11.12
CA GLN A 74 -10.72 13.99 11.39
C GLN A 74 -10.57 14.80 10.10
N TYR A 75 -10.13 14.16 9.02
CA TYR A 75 -9.82 14.78 7.72
C TYR A 75 -10.80 14.30 6.66
N LYS A 76 -11.63 15.21 6.17
CA LYS A 76 -12.63 14.89 5.14
C LYS A 76 -12.04 14.58 3.77
N ASN A 77 -10.82 15.04 3.52
CA ASN A 77 -10.08 14.88 2.27
C ASN A 77 -9.15 13.65 2.24
N LEU A 78 -9.28 12.72 3.21
CA LEU A 78 -8.53 11.46 3.22
C LEU A 78 -9.37 10.31 2.68
N ILE A 79 -8.76 9.53 1.78
CA ILE A 79 -9.25 8.22 1.33
C ILE A 79 -8.17 7.18 1.62
N VAL A 80 -8.53 6.10 2.31
CA VAL A 80 -7.65 4.93 2.50
C VAL A 80 -8.18 3.79 1.65
N LEU A 81 -7.33 3.23 0.80
CA LEU A 81 -7.67 2.10 -0.06
C LEU A 81 -7.09 0.79 0.48
N ARG A 82 -7.87 -0.28 0.42
CA ARG A 82 -7.47 -1.64 0.79
C ARG A 82 -7.93 -2.67 -0.22
N THR A 83 -7.26 -3.81 -0.23
CA THR A 83 -7.54 -4.87 -1.20
C THR A 83 -7.58 -6.25 -0.58
N MET A 84 -8.42 -7.11 -1.13
CA MET A 84 -8.42 -8.55 -0.83
C MET A 84 -7.39 -9.31 -1.70
N SER A 85 -6.73 -8.63 -2.62
CA SER A 85 -5.80 -9.24 -3.59
C SER A 85 -4.56 -9.84 -2.96
N LYS A 86 -4.10 -9.31 -1.82
CA LYS A 86 -2.83 -9.68 -1.20
C LYS A 86 -3.02 -10.65 -0.04
N TRP A 87 -3.57 -10.21 1.06
CA TRP A 87 -3.70 -11.00 2.28
C TRP A 87 -4.73 -12.14 2.17
N ALA A 88 -5.80 -11.95 1.39
CA ALA A 88 -6.84 -12.96 1.19
C ALA A 88 -6.64 -13.79 -0.10
N GLY A 89 -5.60 -13.52 -0.91
CA GLY A 89 -5.30 -14.28 -2.12
C GLY A 89 -6.31 -14.10 -3.26
N LEU A 90 -7.15 -13.06 -3.23
CA LEU A 90 -8.24 -12.85 -4.20
C LEU A 90 -7.85 -11.95 -5.38
N ALA A 91 -6.58 -11.93 -5.79
CA ALA A 91 -6.08 -11.03 -6.83
C ALA A 91 -6.85 -11.12 -8.15
N GLY A 92 -7.23 -12.32 -8.58
CA GLY A 92 -8.00 -12.57 -9.82
C GLY A 92 -9.45 -12.09 -9.76
N LEU A 93 -10.01 -11.88 -8.56
CA LEU A 93 -11.43 -11.51 -8.39
C LEU A 93 -11.66 -9.98 -8.33
N ARG A 94 -10.61 -9.19 -8.27
CA ARG A 94 -10.65 -7.73 -8.34
C ARG A 94 -11.50 -7.07 -7.26
N VAL A 95 -11.36 -7.49 -6.01
CA VAL A 95 -12.11 -6.95 -4.86
C VAL A 95 -11.20 -6.11 -3.97
N GLY A 96 -11.70 -4.95 -3.60
CA GLY A 96 -11.09 -4.02 -2.66
C GLY A 96 -12.14 -3.07 -2.10
N TYR A 97 -11.74 -2.22 -1.18
CA TYR A 97 -12.63 -1.25 -0.55
C TYR A 97 -11.89 0.04 -0.19
N GLY A 98 -12.64 1.11 -0.02
CA GLY A 98 -12.14 2.40 0.44
C GLY A 98 -12.78 2.81 1.76
N ILE A 99 -11.98 3.40 2.64
CA ILE A 99 -12.42 4.01 3.90
C ILE A 99 -12.27 5.53 3.72
N MET A 100 -13.35 6.28 3.90
CA MET A 100 -13.36 7.71 3.59
C MET A 100 -14.52 8.41 4.26
N HIS A 101 -14.53 9.75 4.21
CA HIS A 101 -15.66 10.53 4.68
C HIS A 101 -16.94 10.17 3.90
N PRO A 102 -18.13 10.06 4.53
CA PRO A 102 -19.38 9.65 3.88
C PRO A 102 -19.77 10.51 2.67
N GLU A 103 -19.41 11.78 2.67
CA GLU A 103 -19.69 12.69 1.54
C GLU A 103 -18.93 12.28 0.28
N ILE A 104 -17.64 11.92 0.40
CA ILE A 104 -16.86 11.40 -0.73
C ILE A 104 -17.45 10.06 -1.20
N ALA A 105 -17.75 9.16 -0.25
CA ALA A 105 -18.34 7.87 -0.58
C ALA A 105 -19.66 8.02 -1.37
N ARG A 106 -20.50 9.00 -1.01
CA ARG A 106 -21.75 9.30 -1.73
C ARG A 106 -21.46 9.68 -3.18
N TYR A 107 -20.53 10.62 -3.44
CA TYR A 107 -20.17 11.00 -4.81
C TYR A 107 -19.61 9.84 -5.62
N LEU A 108 -18.73 9.02 -5.03
CA LEU A 108 -18.20 7.85 -5.70
C LEU A 108 -19.28 6.82 -6.03
N MET A 109 -20.27 6.65 -5.15
CA MET A 109 -21.43 5.76 -5.40
C MET A 109 -22.32 6.25 -6.54
N GLU A 110 -22.45 7.57 -6.74
CA GLU A 110 -23.22 8.15 -7.83
C GLU A 110 -22.56 7.95 -9.21
N ILE A 111 -21.21 7.94 -9.27
CA ILE A 111 -20.47 7.89 -10.52
C ILE A 111 -19.88 6.50 -10.85
N LYS A 112 -19.85 5.57 -9.89
CA LYS A 112 -19.32 4.22 -10.13
C LYS A 112 -20.14 3.47 -11.19
N PRO A 113 -19.51 2.58 -11.98
CA PRO A 113 -20.26 1.66 -12.85
C PRO A 113 -21.19 0.77 -12.02
N PRO A 114 -22.40 0.44 -12.54
CA PRO A 114 -23.40 -0.33 -11.79
C PRO A 114 -22.95 -1.75 -11.44
N TYR A 115 -22.06 -2.36 -12.24
CA TYR A 115 -21.60 -3.74 -12.12
C TYR A 115 -20.09 -3.82 -11.90
N ASN A 116 -19.53 -2.97 -11.02
CA ASN A 116 -18.08 -2.89 -10.79
C ASN A 116 -17.52 -4.06 -9.98
N VAL A 117 -18.33 -4.72 -9.15
CA VAL A 117 -17.94 -5.94 -8.42
C VAL A 117 -18.67 -7.14 -9.01
N ASN A 118 -17.94 -8.20 -9.34
CA ASN A 118 -18.51 -9.44 -9.86
C ASN A 118 -19.03 -10.32 -8.72
N VAL A 119 -20.06 -11.14 -9.00
CA VAL A 119 -20.71 -11.99 -7.98
C VAL A 119 -19.77 -13.01 -7.33
N ALA A 120 -18.80 -13.52 -8.07
CA ALA A 120 -17.80 -14.45 -7.52
C ALA A 120 -16.87 -13.73 -6.53
N GLY A 121 -16.50 -12.47 -6.84
CA GLY A 121 -15.73 -11.62 -5.95
C GLY A 121 -16.46 -11.30 -4.66
N GLU A 122 -17.77 -11.00 -4.74
CA GLU A 122 -18.60 -10.75 -3.56
C GLU A 122 -18.71 -12.01 -2.67
N ALA A 123 -19.02 -13.16 -3.24
CA ALA A 123 -19.10 -14.42 -2.51
C ALA A 123 -17.78 -14.80 -1.85
N ALA A 124 -16.65 -14.65 -2.58
CA ALA A 124 -15.33 -14.94 -2.03
C ALA A 124 -14.91 -13.94 -0.93
N LEU A 125 -15.28 -12.66 -1.07
CA LEU A 125 -15.07 -11.66 -0.02
C LEU A 125 -15.76 -12.05 1.28
N LEU A 126 -17.05 -12.40 1.23
CA LEU A 126 -17.82 -12.79 2.40
C LEU A 126 -17.24 -14.03 3.07
N ALA A 127 -16.91 -15.08 2.29
CA ALA A 127 -16.26 -16.27 2.80
C ALA A 127 -14.89 -15.97 3.44
N SER A 128 -14.10 -15.08 2.83
CA SER A 128 -12.80 -14.68 3.40
C SER A 128 -12.92 -13.92 4.71
N LEU A 129 -13.96 -13.10 4.86
CA LEU A 129 -14.23 -12.39 6.12
C LEU A 129 -14.65 -13.35 7.24
N GLU A 130 -15.43 -14.40 6.93
CA GLU A 130 -15.80 -15.44 7.87
C GLU A 130 -14.58 -16.26 8.34
N ASP A 131 -13.60 -16.49 7.46
CA ASP A 131 -12.37 -17.25 7.76
C ASP A 131 -11.13 -16.34 7.94
N SER A 132 -11.36 -15.08 8.28
CA SER A 132 -10.30 -14.06 8.42
C SER A 132 -9.20 -14.47 9.40
N LYS A 133 -9.54 -15.21 10.47
CA LYS A 133 -8.55 -15.69 11.45
C LYS A 133 -7.52 -16.63 10.81
N TYR A 134 -7.95 -17.55 9.96
CA TYR A 134 -7.06 -18.44 9.22
C TYR A 134 -6.21 -17.68 8.22
N LEU A 135 -6.80 -16.80 7.43
CA LEU A 135 -6.09 -16.00 6.44
C LEU A 135 -5.03 -15.10 7.09
N LEU A 136 -5.36 -14.46 8.21
CA LEU A 136 -4.40 -13.64 8.97
C LEU A 136 -3.28 -14.49 9.62
N SER A 137 -3.54 -15.76 9.95
CA SER A 137 -2.47 -16.64 10.40
C SER A 137 -1.44 -16.90 9.30
N ASN A 138 -1.88 -17.03 8.03
CA ASN A 138 -0.97 -17.14 6.88
C ASN A 138 -0.19 -15.83 6.64
N VAL A 139 -0.81 -14.68 6.86
CA VAL A 139 -0.11 -13.38 6.82
C VAL A 139 1.03 -13.35 7.82
N ASN A 140 0.79 -13.81 9.06
CA ASN A 140 1.84 -13.89 10.09
C ASN A 140 3.01 -14.79 9.67
N LEU A 141 2.72 -15.96 9.07
CA LEU A 141 3.77 -16.84 8.54
C LEU A 141 4.60 -16.14 7.43
N ILE A 142 3.97 -15.36 6.57
CA ILE A 142 4.65 -14.59 5.53
C ILE A 142 5.53 -13.48 6.16
N ILE A 143 5.05 -12.83 7.22
CA ILE A 143 5.83 -11.82 7.95
C ILE A 143 7.07 -12.44 8.58
N ASP A 144 6.94 -13.59 9.23
CA ASP A 144 8.04 -14.32 9.85
C ASP A 144 9.06 -14.77 8.79
N GLU A 145 8.59 -15.32 7.68
CA GLU A 145 9.44 -15.77 6.58
C GLU A 145 10.13 -14.60 5.88
N ARG A 146 9.46 -13.47 5.69
CA ARG A 146 10.08 -12.24 5.19
C ARG A 146 11.25 -11.82 6.07
N GLN A 147 11.08 -11.85 7.39
CA GLN A 147 12.15 -11.47 8.32
C GLN A 147 13.33 -12.46 8.25
N ARG A 148 13.03 -13.75 8.16
CA ARG A 148 14.05 -14.80 7.97
C ARG A 148 14.82 -14.59 6.66
N MET A 149 14.10 -14.39 5.56
CA MET A 149 14.71 -14.12 4.25
C MET A 149 15.57 -12.86 4.25
N TYR A 150 15.07 -11.77 4.84
CA TYR A 150 15.82 -10.52 4.94
C TYR A 150 17.17 -10.74 5.62
N SER A 151 17.19 -11.46 6.73
CA SER A 151 18.45 -11.77 7.45
C SER A 151 19.40 -12.62 6.60
N LEU A 152 18.90 -13.62 5.88
CA LEU A 152 19.74 -14.45 5.00
C LEU A 152 20.28 -13.68 3.79
N LEU A 153 19.49 -12.76 3.24
CA LEU A 153 19.92 -11.93 2.11
C LEU A 153 21.05 -10.96 2.49
N GLN A 154 21.08 -10.48 3.74
CA GLN A 154 22.16 -9.64 4.25
C GLN A 154 23.53 -10.35 4.28
N ASP A 155 23.54 -11.68 4.39
CA ASP A 155 24.76 -12.48 4.41
C ASP A 155 25.30 -12.79 2.99
N ILE A 156 24.55 -12.43 1.93
CA ILE A 156 24.95 -12.70 0.54
C ILE A 156 25.80 -11.54 0.02
N LEU A 157 27.03 -11.85 -0.38
CA LEU A 157 27.94 -10.85 -0.96
C LEU A 157 27.37 -10.27 -2.25
N GLY A 158 27.35 -8.94 -2.35
CA GLY A 158 26.85 -8.22 -3.53
C GLY A 158 25.34 -8.04 -3.57
N VAL A 159 24.63 -8.39 -2.50
CA VAL A 159 23.19 -8.16 -2.34
C VAL A 159 22.94 -7.22 -1.16
N THR A 160 22.18 -6.17 -1.40
CA THR A 160 21.72 -5.24 -0.35
C THR A 160 20.19 -5.31 -0.28
N PRO A 161 19.61 -6.06 0.67
CA PRO A 161 18.16 -6.08 0.85
C PRO A 161 17.70 -4.81 1.56
N TRP A 162 16.58 -4.25 1.10
CA TRP A 162 15.90 -3.13 1.76
C TRP A 162 14.87 -3.63 2.78
N PRO A 163 14.77 -3.00 3.97
CA PRO A 163 13.73 -3.36 4.94
C PRO A 163 12.34 -3.20 4.34
N SER A 164 11.47 -4.21 4.51
CA SER A 164 10.13 -4.18 3.94
C SER A 164 9.04 -4.42 4.97
N LYS A 165 7.91 -3.74 4.76
CA LYS A 165 6.65 -3.94 5.47
C LYS A 165 5.56 -4.56 4.57
N GLY A 166 5.91 -4.90 3.32
CA GLY A 166 5.05 -5.65 2.39
C GLY A 166 5.27 -7.17 2.47
N ASN A 167 4.80 -7.91 1.48
CA ASN A 167 5.07 -9.35 1.31
C ASN A 167 6.15 -9.61 0.25
N TYR A 168 7.13 -8.73 0.16
CA TYR A 168 8.27 -8.74 -0.76
C TYR A 168 9.47 -8.07 -0.09
N ILE A 169 10.65 -8.23 -0.67
CA ILE A 169 11.89 -7.55 -0.29
C ILE A 169 12.51 -7.00 -1.57
N LEU A 170 12.78 -5.69 -1.61
CA LEU A 170 13.60 -5.09 -2.64
C LEU A 170 15.06 -5.42 -2.36
N CYS A 171 15.76 -5.93 -3.37
CA CYS A 171 17.19 -6.19 -3.29
C CYS A 171 17.92 -5.37 -4.33
N GLU A 172 18.95 -4.68 -3.90
CA GLU A 172 19.91 -4.02 -4.78
C GLU A 172 21.10 -4.97 -5.01
N PHE A 173 21.56 -5.04 -6.24
CA PHE A 173 22.68 -5.89 -6.64
C PHE A 173 23.83 -5.01 -7.13
N SER A 174 25.07 -5.52 -7.00
CA SER A 174 26.22 -4.91 -7.67
C SER A 174 26.00 -4.87 -9.20
N GLU A 175 26.71 -3.95 -9.89
CA GLU A 175 26.52 -3.70 -11.32
C GLU A 175 26.46 -4.99 -12.16
N ASN A 176 25.43 -5.08 -13.04
CA ASN A 176 25.17 -6.18 -13.97
C ASN A 176 24.73 -7.54 -13.36
N GLU A 177 24.60 -7.66 -12.05
CA GLU A 177 24.20 -8.91 -11.40
C GLU A 177 22.67 -9.10 -11.36
N ALA A 178 21.88 -8.02 -11.29
CA ALA A 178 20.41 -8.11 -11.19
C ALA A 178 19.78 -8.83 -12.38
N GLU A 179 20.21 -8.52 -13.62
CA GLU A 179 19.74 -9.17 -14.83
C GLU A 179 20.10 -10.65 -14.84
N ARG A 180 21.36 -10.99 -14.48
CA ARG A 180 21.83 -12.38 -14.38
C ARG A 180 21.05 -13.18 -13.33
N VAL A 181 20.72 -12.60 -12.19
CA VAL A 181 19.91 -13.26 -11.15
C VAL A 181 18.46 -13.43 -11.60
N TYR A 182 17.93 -12.50 -12.40
CA TYR A 182 16.58 -12.60 -12.95
C TYR A 182 16.46 -13.67 -14.03
N GLU A 183 17.48 -13.84 -14.85
CA GLU A 183 17.49 -14.79 -15.98
C GLU A 183 17.80 -16.24 -15.56
N GLY A 184 18.35 -16.47 -14.36
CA GLY A 184 18.77 -17.79 -14.03
C GLY A 184 19.20 -18.43 -12.97
#